data_8639273c2828593fac038d0370aaa34f
#
_entry.id   8639273c2828593fac038d0370aaa34f
#
_cell.length_a   1.000
_cell.length_b   1.000
_cell.length_c   1.000
_cell.angle_alpha   90.00
_cell.angle_beta   90.00
_cell.angle_gamma   90.00
#
_symmetry.space_group_name_H-M   'P 1'
#
loop_
_entity.id
_entity.type
_entity.pdbx_description
1 polymer ?
#
loop_
_entity_poly.entity_id
_entity_poly.type
_entity_poly.pdbx_seq_one_letter_code
_entity_poly.pdbx_strand_id
1 'polypeptide(L)'
;PFKNAHPLDIGESVILGDVEIEAVKSVHGPISVPILWFRVKKQPGPAERVGIGSVGFKITVDGNTIVNLGDSILLKEWTGLKPDVLMLPIGGLGDNTWTMDVSDACEAVKRIAPKKVIPCHYNVPFLWLKNIAPADDQLFKREVEKLGVECSIMRHGDEIEI
;
A
#
# COMPACT_ATOMS: atom_id res chain seq x y z
N PRO A 1 11.45 -21.75 -10.79
CA PRO A 1 11.97 -20.40 -11.00
C PRO A 1 11.27 -19.79 -12.21
N PHE A 2 10.80 -18.55 -12.09
CA PHE A 2 10.23 -17.80 -13.20
C PHE A 2 11.36 -17.44 -14.17
N LYS A 3 11.23 -17.81 -15.45
CA LYS A 3 12.28 -17.56 -16.45
C LYS A 3 12.45 -16.09 -16.83
N ASN A 4 11.44 -15.25 -16.54
CA ASN A 4 11.36 -13.84 -16.93
C ASN A 4 11.17 -12.93 -15.71
N ALA A 5 11.76 -13.27 -14.57
CA ALA A 5 11.73 -12.40 -13.39
C ALA A 5 12.85 -11.36 -13.51
N HIS A 6 12.48 -10.08 -13.44
CA HIS A 6 13.41 -8.96 -13.39
C HIS A 6 13.32 -8.32 -11.99
N PRO A 7 14.40 -8.35 -11.19
CA PRO A 7 14.44 -7.61 -9.96
C PRO A 7 14.45 -6.10 -10.26
N LEU A 8 13.75 -5.32 -9.44
CA LEU A 8 13.76 -3.87 -9.51
C LEU A 8 14.15 -3.34 -8.14
N ASP A 9 15.16 -2.50 -8.11
CA ASP A 9 15.54 -1.74 -6.93
C ASP A 9 14.75 -0.42 -6.88
N ILE A 10 14.61 0.18 -5.69
CA ILE A 10 13.86 1.44 -5.52
C ILE A 10 14.41 2.51 -6.46
N GLY A 11 13.54 3.09 -7.28
CA GLY A 11 13.88 4.09 -8.30
C GLY A 11 14.28 3.51 -9.65
N GLU A 12 14.35 2.17 -9.77
CA GLU A 12 14.51 1.53 -11.07
C GLU A 12 13.17 1.32 -11.76
N SER A 13 13.19 1.34 -13.09
CA SER A 13 12.01 1.06 -13.90
C SER A 13 12.29 0.01 -14.98
N VAL A 14 11.22 -0.64 -15.43
CA VAL A 14 11.20 -1.53 -16.59
C VAL A 14 10.07 -1.13 -17.53
N ILE A 15 10.32 -1.23 -18.83
CA ILE A 15 9.31 -0.95 -19.86
C ILE A 15 8.90 -2.29 -20.49
N LEU A 16 7.58 -2.56 -20.46
CA LEU A 16 6.97 -3.77 -21.02
C LEU A 16 5.90 -3.34 -22.04
N GLY A 17 6.26 -3.28 -23.32
CA GLY A 17 5.39 -2.70 -24.35
C GLY A 17 5.12 -1.22 -24.07
N ASP A 18 3.88 -0.84 -23.89
CA ASP A 18 3.47 0.55 -23.61
C ASP A 18 3.35 0.85 -22.10
N VAL A 19 3.72 -0.10 -21.23
CA VAL A 19 3.63 0.02 -19.78
C VAL A 19 5.02 0.23 -19.19
N GLU A 20 5.21 1.32 -18.44
CA GLU A 20 6.38 1.53 -17.59
C GLU A 20 6.02 1.17 -16.14
N ILE A 21 6.90 0.40 -15.48
CA ILE A 21 6.77 0.02 -14.07
C ILE A 21 8.01 0.48 -13.32
N GLU A 22 7.84 1.40 -12.38
CA GLU A 22 8.89 1.93 -11.50
C GLU A 22 8.70 1.40 -10.08
N ALA A 23 9.78 0.93 -9.46
CA ALA A 23 9.77 0.54 -8.05
C ALA A 23 9.85 1.77 -7.14
N VAL A 24 8.83 1.99 -6.31
CA VAL A 24 8.79 3.08 -5.34
C VAL A 24 9.05 2.57 -3.93
N LYS A 25 9.61 3.42 -3.07
CA LYS A 25 9.92 3.06 -1.69
C LYS A 25 8.67 2.67 -0.92
N SER A 26 8.75 1.53 -0.26
CA SER A 26 7.77 1.02 0.69
C SER A 26 8.51 0.44 1.89
N VAL A 27 7.93 0.49 3.08
CA VAL A 27 8.54 -0.04 4.30
C VAL A 27 7.47 -0.76 5.12
N HIS A 28 7.56 -2.08 5.18
CA HIS A 28 6.75 -2.85 6.11
C HIS A 28 7.19 -2.56 7.54
N GLY A 29 6.26 -2.16 8.39
CA GLY A 29 6.54 -1.89 9.79
C GLY A 29 6.89 -3.15 10.59
N PRO A 30 7.35 -3.00 11.84
CA PRO A 30 7.72 -4.13 12.67
C PRO A 30 6.51 -5.01 12.98
N ILE A 31 6.69 -6.33 12.86
CA ILE A 31 5.69 -7.31 13.28
C ILE A 31 5.70 -7.38 14.81
N SER A 32 4.55 -7.12 15.42
CA SER A 32 4.36 -7.23 16.87
C SER A 32 3.53 -8.47 17.20
N VAL A 33 4.17 -9.48 17.76
CA VAL A 33 3.47 -10.71 18.19
C VAL A 33 3.35 -10.70 19.71
N PRO A 34 2.12 -10.78 20.25
CA PRO A 34 1.94 -10.97 21.70
C PRO A 34 2.33 -12.40 22.07
N ILE A 35 3.31 -12.55 22.96
CA ILE A 35 3.69 -13.84 23.56
C ILE A 35 3.42 -13.73 25.05
N LEU A 36 2.33 -14.33 25.53
CA LEU A 36 1.88 -14.29 26.94
C LEU A 36 1.73 -12.82 27.43
N TRP A 37 2.66 -12.34 28.24
CA TRP A 37 2.66 -11.00 28.85
C TRP A 37 3.57 -9.99 28.15
N PHE A 38 4.30 -10.41 27.10
CA PHE A 38 5.28 -9.59 26.39
C PHE A 38 4.89 -9.42 24.92
N ARG A 39 5.15 -8.24 24.36
CA ARG A 39 5.11 -8.00 22.91
C ARG A 39 6.51 -8.09 22.35
N VAL A 40 6.75 -9.05 21.48
CA VAL A 40 8.00 -9.14 20.70
C VAL A 40 7.79 -8.40 19.40
N LYS A 41 8.56 -7.33 19.18
CA LYS A 41 8.61 -6.61 17.90
C LYS A 41 9.78 -7.15 17.10
N LYS A 42 9.51 -7.66 15.90
CA LYS A 42 10.53 -8.08 14.95
C LYS A 42 10.43 -7.22 13.69
N GLN A 43 11.51 -6.53 13.33
CA GLN A 43 11.62 -5.90 12.03
C GLN A 43 11.72 -7.00 10.96
N PRO A 44 11.03 -6.89 9.81
CA PRO A 44 11.31 -7.73 8.66
C PRO A 44 12.79 -7.57 8.31
N GLY A 45 13.52 -8.68 8.33
CA GLY A 45 14.97 -8.64 8.10
C GLY A 45 15.28 -8.22 6.66
N PRO A 46 16.27 -7.35 6.48
CA PRO A 46 16.76 -7.04 5.14
C PRO A 46 17.53 -8.16 4.48
N ALA A 47 17.96 -9.14 5.23
CA ALA A 47 18.95 -10.13 4.79
C ALA A 47 18.37 -11.36 4.10
N GLU A 48 17.07 -11.55 4.12
CA GLU A 48 16.44 -12.72 3.47
C GLU A 48 16.07 -12.41 2.02
N ARG A 49 16.85 -11.57 1.38
CA ARG A 49 16.53 -10.81 0.18
C ARG A 49 16.93 -11.51 -1.08
N VAL A 50 15.94 -11.72 -1.88
CA VAL A 50 16.05 -11.52 -3.33
C VAL A 50 15.31 -10.19 -3.58
N GLY A 51 16.04 -9.11 -3.83
CA GLY A 51 15.52 -7.76 -3.88
C GLY A 51 15.70 -6.98 -2.54
N ILE A 52 15.40 -5.69 -2.54
CA ILE A 52 15.68 -4.76 -1.44
C ILE A 52 14.60 -4.81 -0.33
N GLY A 53 13.72 -5.78 -0.34
CA GLY A 53 12.63 -5.88 0.63
C GLY A 53 11.30 -5.36 0.09
N SER A 54 10.49 -4.72 0.94
CA SER A 54 9.20 -4.15 0.54
C SER A 54 9.37 -3.05 -0.50
N VAL A 55 8.66 -3.14 -1.61
CA VAL A 55 8.55 -2.09 -2.63
C VAL A 55 7.08 -1.86 -2.99
N GLY A 56 6.75 -0.64 -3.31
CA GLY A 56 5.54 -0.29 -4.06
C GLY A 56 5.86 -0.20 -5.55
N PHE A 57 4.84 -0.01 -6.36
CA PHE A 57 4.99 0.14 -7.80
C PHE A 57 4.21 1.34 -8.30
N LYS A 58 4.87 2.13 -9.15
CA LYS A 58 4.21 3.13 -9.98
C LYS A 58 4.14 2.57 -11.41
N ILE A 59 2.95 2.48 -11.93
CA ILE A 59 2.65 1.96 -13.26
C ILE A 59 2.17 3.11 -14.11
N THR A 60 2.80 3.33 -15.25
CA THR A 60 2.41 4.36 -16.22
C THR A 60 1.99 3.70 -17.52
N VAL A 61 0.79 4.00 -17.99
CA VAL A 61 0.24 3.52 -19.26
C VAL A 61 -0.65 4.60 -19.88
N ASP A 62 -0.49 4.89 -21.15
CA ASP A 62 -1.28 5.90 -21.89
C ASP A 62 -1.34 7.28 -21.20
N GLY A 63 -0.26 7.65 -20.50
CA GLY A 63 -0.17 8.91 -19.76
C GLY A 63 -0.86 8.91 -18.39
N ASN A 64 -1.56 7.84 -18.03
CA ASN A 64 -2.14 7.65 -16.70
C ASN A 64 -1.16 6.97 -15.75
N THR A 65 -1.24 7.30 -14.47
CA THR A 65 -0.35 6.76 -13.43
C THR A 65 -1.14 6.09 -12.31
N ILE A 66 -0.77 4.84 -12.01
CA ILE A 66 -1.28 4.08 -10.88
C ILE A 66 -0.12 3.86 -9.90
N VAL A 67 -0.29 4.22 -8.64
CA VAL A 67 0.68 3.91 -7.59
C VAL A 67 0.07 2.92 -6.61
N ASN A 68 0.72 1.78 -6.46
CA ASN A 68 0.41 0.79 -5.43
C ASN A 68 1.54 0.80 -4.39
N LEU A 69 1.24 1.23 -3.17
CA LEU A 69 2.25 1.35 -2.11
C LEU A 69 2.61 0.02 -1.45
N GLY A 70 1.88 -1.06 -1.78
CA GLY A 70 2.06 -2.34 -1.12
C GLY A 70 1.70 -2.28 0.37
N ASP A 71 2.32 -3.15 1.14
CA ASP A 71 2.14 -3.22 2.60
C ASP A 71 3.20 -2.34 3.28
N SER A 72 2.84 -1.12 3.63
CA SER A 72 3.76 -0.08 4.10
C SER A 72 3.21 0.76 5.23
N ILE A 73 4.09 1.22 6.10
CA ILE A 73 3.83 2.34 7.02
C ILE A 73 3.86 3.65 6.24
N LEU A 74 3.36 4.73 6.85
CA LEU A 74 3.36 6.07 6.27
C LEU A 74 4.79 6.60 6.07
N LEU A 75 5.13 7.00 4.85
CA LEU A 75 6.43 7.59 4.50
C LEU A 75 6.29 9.05 4.07
N LYS A 76 7.31 9.86 4.37
CA LYS A 76 7.37 11.27 3.95
C LYS A 76 7.76 11.42 2.48
N GLU A 77 8.49 10.47 1.95
CA GLU A 77 9.05 10.45 0.60
C GLU A 77 7.98 10.43 -0.50
N TRP A 78 6.75 10.04 -0.17
CA TRP A 78 5.64 10.03 -1.13
C TRP A 78 5.00 11.40 -1.41
N THR A 79 5.42 12.44 -0.69
CA THR A 79 4.83 13.78 -0.85
C THR A 79 4.92 14.28 -2.29
N GLY A 80 3.76 14.59 -2.87
CA GLY A 80 3.67 15.17 -4.21
C GLY A 80 3.76 14.19 -5.38
N LEU A 81 3.60 12.90 -5.17
CA LEU A 81 3.56 11.89 -6.26
C LEU A 81 2.42 12.11 -7.25
N LYS A 82 1.26 12.59 -6.79
CA LYS A 82 0.09 12.98 -7.58
C LYS A 82 -0.35 11.95 -8.65
N PRO A 83 -0.52 10.66 -8.34
CA PRO A 83 -0.97 9.69 -9.32
C PRO A 83 -2.45 9.91 -9.67
N ASP A 84 -2.87 9.35 -10.81
CA ASP A 84 -4.28 9.29 -11.17
C ASP A 84 -5.03 8.35 -10.24
N VAL A 85 -4.45 7.19 -9.94
CA VAL A 85 -4.98 6.23 -8.95
C VAL A 85 -3.93 5.88 -7.92
N LEU A 86 -4.30 5.94 -6.65
CA LEU A 86 -3.50 5.48 -5.53
C LEU A 86 -4.13 4.26 -4.87
N MET A 87 -3.38 3.17 -4.77
CA MET A 87 -3.74 1.99 -3.97
C MET A 87 -2.89 1.95 -2.72
N LEU A 88 -3.51 1.89 -1.54
CA LEU A 88 -2.80 1.90 -0.26
C LEU A 88 -3.48 1.06 0.80
N PRO A 89 -2.72 0.50 1.76
CA PRO A 89 -3.26 -0.29 2.85
C PRO A 89 -3.95 0.61 3.89
N ILE A 90 -5.00 0.07 4.52
CA ILE A 90 -5.72 0.75 5.62
C ILE A 90 -5.92 -0.16 6.86
N GLY A 91 -5.42 -1.41 6.80
CA GLY A 91 -5.67 -2.43 7.82
C GLY A 91 -4.63 -2.49 8.94
N GLY A 92 -3.86 -1.43 9.15
CA GLY A 92 -2.90 -1.33 10.25
C GLY A 92 -3.58 -1.29 11.62
N LEU A 93 -2.82 -1.66 12.66
CA LEU A 93 -3.30 -1.70 14.04
C LEU A 93 -2.89 -0.46 14.86
N GLY A 94 -2.43 0.61 14.19
CA GLY A 94 -1.86 1.79 14.83
C GLY A 94 -0.40 1.60 15.28
N ASP A 95 0.18 2.62 15.94
CA ASP A 95 1.55 2.62 16.45
C ASP A 95 2.65 2.32 15.42
N ASN A 96 2.43 2.63 14.13
CA ASN A 96 3.36 2.31 13.03
C ASN A 96 3.76 0.84 13.00
N THR A 97 2.87 -0.06 13.39
CA THR A 97 3.07 -1.49 13.33
C THR A 97 2.47 -2.04 12.04
N TRP A 98 3.24 -2.87 11.34
CA TRP A 98 2.87 -3.58 10.12
C TRP A 98 2.69 -2.64 8.93
N THR A 99 1.54 -1.98 8.84
CA THR A 99 1.10 -1.15 7.71
C THR A 99 0.29 0.05 8.21
N MET A 100 -0.10 0.94 7.31
CA MET A 100 -0.94 2.09 7.65
C MET A 100 -2.31 1.66 8.18
N ASP A 101 -2.78 2.35 9.22
CA ASP A 101 -4.18 2.35 9.62
C ASP A 101 -4.97 3.42 8.84
N VAL A 102 -6.27 3.56 9.14
CA VAL A 102 -7.14 4.54 8.48
C VAL A 102 -6.63 5.98 8.64
N SER A 103 -6.09 6.34 9.80
CA SER A 103 -5.56 7.69 10.07
C SER A 103 -4.31 7.98 9.26
N ASP A 104 -3.35 7.05 9.27
CA ASP A 104 -2.12 7.14 8.48
C ASP A 104 -2.42 7.18 6.98
N ALA A 105 -3.38 6.38 6.53
CA ALA A 105 -3.80 6.33 5.13
C ALA A 105 -4.44 7.66 4.68
N CYS A 106 -5.27 8.29 5.51
CA CYS A 106 -5.81 9.62 5.22
C CYS A 106 -4.70 10.67 5.12
N GLU A 107 -3.71 10.63 6.00
CA GLU A 107 -2.55 11.53 5.93
C GLU A 107 -1.70 11.24 4.69
N ALA A 108 -1.54 9.98 4.29
CA ALA A 108 -0.88 9.60 3.04
C ALA A 108 -1.59 10.20 1.83
N VAL A 109 -2.92 10.06 1.72
CA VAL A 109 -3.72 10.66 0.65
C VAL A 109 -3.53 12.16 0.57
N LYS A 110 -3.55 12.86 1.71
CA LYS A 110 -3.31 14.30 1.78
C LYS A 110 -1.93 14.71 1.25
N ARG A 111 -0.88 13.96 1.57
CA ARG A 111 0.50 14.24 1.12
C ARG A 111 0.73 13.91 -0.35
N ILE A 112 0.20 12.78 -0.80
CA ILE A 112 0.37 12.25 -2.15
C ILE A 112 -0.48 13.03 -3.14
N ALA A 113 -1.67 13.49 -2.73
CA ALA A 113 -2.64 14.23 -3.53
C ALA A 113 -3.04 13.50 -4.84
N PRO A 114 -3.54 12.24 -4.77
CA PRO A 114 -4.02 11.51 -5.94
C PRO A 114 -5.34 12.09 -6.45
N LYS A 115 -5.75 11.74 -7.68
CA LYS A 115 -7.10 12.04 -8.18
C LYS A 115 -8.15 11.07 -7.59
N LYS A 116 -7.79 9.79 -7.53
CA LYS A 116 -8.63 8.69 -7.01
C LYS A 116 -7.83 7.80 -6.06
N VAL A 117 -8.50 7.24 -5.05
CA VAL A 117 -7.87 6.29 -4.12
C VAL A 117 -8.70 5.01 -3.99
N ILE A 118 -7.99 3.89 -3.87
CA ILE A 118 -8.55 2.56 -3.63
C ILE A 118 -7.90 2.01 -2.36
N PRO A 119 -8.65 1.85 -1.26
CA PRO A 119 -8.13 1.18 -0.07
C PRO A 119 -7.95 -0.31 -0.32
N CYS A 120 -6.85 -0.86 0.19
CA CYS A 120 -6.54 -2.28 0.11
C CYS A 120 -5.96 -2.82 1.42
N HIS A 121 -5.63 -4.11 1.46
CA HIS A 121 -5.00 -4.79 2.59
C HIS A 121 -5.74 -4.55 3.93
N TYR A 122 -7.05 -4.82 3.94
CA TYR A 122 -7.89 -4.74 5.15
C TYR A 122 -9.00 -5.80 5.11
N ASN A 123 -9.59 -6.07 6.27
CA ASN A 123 -10.68 -7.06 6.44
C ASN A 123 -10.33 -8.43 5.85
N VAL A 124 -9.07 -8.86 6.00
CA VAL A 124 -8.56 -10.12 5.44
C VAL A 124 -9.03 -11.29 6.30
N PRO A 125 -9.79 -12.26 5.73
CA PRO A 125 -10.14 -13.47 6.45
C PRO A 125 -8.92 -14.37 6.63
N PHE A 126 -8.69 -14.86 7.83
CA PHE A 126 -7.57 -15.75 8.14
C PHE A 126 -8.07 -16.96 8.94
N LEU A 127 -8.06 -18.14 8.32
CA LEU A 127 -8.55 -19.39 8.93
C LEU A 127 -9.95 -19.19 9.56
N TRP A 128 -10.09 -19.47 10.85
CA TRP A 128 -11.32 -19.24 11.64
C TRP A 128 -11.41 -17.85 12.29
N LEU A 129 -10.37 -17.03 12.16
CA LEU A 129 -10.40 -15.63 12.57
C LEU A 129 -11.17 -14.84 11.51
N LYS A 130 -12.23 -14.15 11.93
CA LYS A 130 -13.08 -13.41 10.98
C LYS A 130 -12.36 -12.28 10.28
N ASN A 131 -11.31 -11.70 10.91
CA ASN A 131 -10.63 -10.54 10.39
C ASN A 131 -9.32 -10.29 11.15
N ILE A 132 -8.18 -10.24 10.44
CA ILE A 132 -6.86 -9.98 11.05
C ILE A 132 -6.35 -8.56 10.83
N ALA A 133 -6.96 -7.81 9.93
CA ALA A 133 -6.62 -6.44 9.59
C ALA A 133 -7.90 -5.59 9.52
N PRO A 134 -8.62 -5.41 10.65
CA PRO A 134 -9.89 -4.70 10.65
C PRO A 134 -9.70 -3.23 10.32
N ALA A 135 -10.51 -2.72 9.38
CA ALA A 135 -10.58 -1.29 9.11
C ALA A 135 -12.01 -0.88 8.74
N ASP A 136 -12.37 0.34 9.08
CA ASP A 136 -13.62 0.98 8.66
C ASP A 136 -13.37 1.69 7.32
N ASP A 137 -13.63 1.00 6.22
CA ASP A 137 -13.48 1.52 4.87
C ASP A 137 -14.45 2.67 4.56
N GLN A 138 -15.63 2.68 5.21
CA GLN A 138 -16.59 3.76 5.08
C GLN A 138 -16.11 5.04 5.80
N LEU A 139 -15.46 4.89 6.95
CA LEU A 139 -14.81 6.01 7.61
C LEU A 139 -13.68 6.57 6.72
N PHE A 140 -12.81 5.69 6.22
CA PHE A 140 -11.74 6.09 5.30
C PHE A 140 -12.29 6.86 4.10
N LYS A 141 -13.32 6.31 3.44
CA LYS A 141 -13.98 6.96 2.29
C LYS A 141 -14.46 8.36 2.63
N ARG A 142 -15.23 8.50 3.72
CA ARG A 142 -15.76 9.80 4.16
C ARG A 142 -14.66 10.83 4.42
N GLU A 143 -13.56 10.42 5.08
CA GLU A 143 -12.46 11.33 5.40
C GLU A 143 -11.68 11.76 4.14
N VAL A 144 -11.46 10.85 3.20
CA VAL A 144 -10.78 11.12 1.94
C VAL A 144 -11.61 12.02 1.02
N GLU A 145 -12.93 11.79 0.94
CA GLU A 145 -13.84 12.63 0.14
C GLU A 145 -13.93 14.07 0.65
N LYS A 146 -13.74 14.31 1.95
CA LYS A 146 -13.60 15.68 2.51
C LYS A 146 -12.35 16.40 2.00
N LEU A 147 -11.32 15.67 1.56
CA LEU A 147 -10.12 16.23 0.93
C LEU A 147 -10.31 16.54 -0.56
N GLY A 148 -11.49 16.23 -1.13
CA GLY A 148 -11.79 16.40 -2.55
C GLY A 148 -11.22 15.28 -3.44
N VAL A 149 -10.82 14.15 -2.85
CA VAL A 149 -10.29 12.99 -3.57
C VAL A 149 -11.37 11.92 -3.69
N GLU A 150 -11.58 11.39 -4.90
CA GLU A 150 -12.52 10.29 -5.12
C GLU A 150 -12.03 9.01 -4.42
N CYS A 151 -12.92 8.30 -3.71
CA CYS A 151 -12.60 7.03 -3.07
C CYS A 151 -13.50 5.90 -3.58
N SER A 152 -12.88 4.89 -4.18
CA SER A 152 -13.56 3.68 -4.67
C SER A 152 -13.25 2.49 -3.77
N ILE A 153 -14.27 2.00 -3.04
CA ILE A 153 -14.18 0.75 -2.29
C ILE A 153 -14.53 -0.38 -3.25
N MET A 154 -13.53 -1.18 -3.60
CA MET A 154 -13.68 -2.25 -4.60
C MET A 154 -13.89 -3.61 -3.94
N ARG A 155 -14.70 -4.43 -4.59
CA ARG A 155 -14.91 -5.84 -4.27
C ARG A 155 -14.30 -6.73 -5.35
N HIS A 156 -14.22 -8.02 -5.09
CA HIS A 156 -13.75 -8.99 -6.07
C HIS A 156 -14.59 -8.92 -7.35
N GLY A 157 -13.92 -8.68 -8.48
CA GLY A 157 -14.54 -8.57 -9.80
C GLY A 157 -14.99 -7.17 -10.19
N ASP A 158 -14.85 -6.17 -9.32
CA ASP A 158 -15.12 -4.78 -9.70
C ASP A 158 -14.02 -4.26 -10.63
N GLU A 159 -14.42 -3.43 -11.59
CA GLU A 159 -13.55 -2.76 -12.54
C GLU A 159 -13.75 -1.25 -12.45
N ILE A 160 -12.68 -0.48 -12.69
CA ILE A 160 -12.74 0.98 -12.81
C ILE A 160 -12.02 1.42 -14.07
N GLU A 161 -12.53 2.49 -14.67
CA GLU A 161 -11.84 3.23 -15.73
C GLU A 161 -10.98 4.34 -15.11
N ILE A 162 -9.82 4.61 -15.74
CA ILE A 162 -8.85 5.60 -15.31
C ILE A 162 -8.71 6.71 -16.35
#